data_82f8c41f3eeaf585ed86dee1e1861145
#
_entry.id   82f8c41f3eeaf585ed86dee1e1861145
#
_cell.length_a   1.000
_cell.length_b   1.000
_cell.length_c   1.000
_cell.angle_alpha   90.00
_cell.angle_beta   90.00
_cell.angle_gamma   90.00
#
_symmetry.space_group_name_H-M   'P 1'
#
loop_
_entity.id
_entity.type
_entity.pdbx_description
1 polymer ?
#
loop_
_entity_poly.entity_id
_entity_poly.type
_entity_poly.pdbx_seq_one_letter_code
_entity_poly.pdbx_strand_id
1 'polypeptide(L)'
;MNSIQILWVDDEIDLLKPHILFLEQKGYNLTSCTNGTDAIELVKNSNFDIIFLDENMPGINGLETLSEIKQLQANLPVVMITKSEEEYIMEEAIGSKIADYLIKPVNPNQILLSIKKNLDHSRLISEKTTSNYQQEFRKISMDLMSVNSHE
;
A
#
# COMPACT_ATOMS: atom_id res chain seq x y z
N MET A 1 9.72 -2.53 19.58
CA MET A 1 9.09 -1.84 18.44
C MET A 1 8.98 -2.77 17.25
N ASN A 2 7.81 -2.81 16.65
CA ASN A 2 7.57 -3.73 15.56
C ASN A 2 7.98 -3.14 14.22
N SER A 3 8.63 -3.96 13.43
CA SER A 3 8.94 -3.59 12.05
C SER A 3 7.66 -3.60 11.24
N ILE A 4 7.62 -2.74 10.23
CA ILE A 4 6.52 -2.72 9.28
C ILE A 4 6.61 -3.96 8.41
N GLN A 5 5.51 -4.69 8.29
CA GLN A 5 5.44 -5.94 7.57
C GLN A 5 4.89 -5.68 6.17
N ILE A 6 5.67 -6.02 5.17
CA ILE A 6 5.33 -5.78 3.76
C ILE A 6 5.22 -7.11 3.04
N LEU A 7 4.15 -7.30 2.29
CA LEU A 7 4.01 -8.42 1.37
C LEU A 7 4.20 -7.89 -0.05
N TRP A 8 5.08 -8.52 -0.81
CA TRP A 8 5.29 -8.15 -2.21
C TRP A 8 4.98 -9.36 -3.09
N VAL A 9 4.00 -9.19 -3.96
CA VAL A 9 3.50 -10.27 -4.82
C VAL A 9 3.86 -9.95 -6.28
N ASP A 10 4.74 -10.75 -6.86
CA ASP A 10 5.20 -10.52 -8.23
C ASP A 10 5.81 -11.82 -8.75
N ASP A 11 5.37 -12.31 -9.91
CA ASP A 11 5.90 -13.55 -10.45
C ASP A 11 7.37 -13.44 -10.88
N GLU A 12 7.87 -12.20 -11.01
CA GLU A 12 9.27 -11.95 -11.31
C GLU A 12 10.00 -11.36 -10.10
N ILE A 13 9.64 -11.83 -8.91
CA ILE A 13 10.19 -11.28 -7.67
C ILE A 13 11.72 -11.37 -7.60
N ASP A 14 12.32 -12.35 -8.28
CA ASP A 14 13.77 -12.47 -8.30
C ASP A 14 14.45 -11.26 -8.96
N LEU A 15 13.75 -10.57 -9.83
CA LEU A 15 14.27 -9.37 -10.47
C LEU A 15 14.19 -8.15 -9.54
N LEU A 16 13.53 -8.31 -8.41
CA LEU A 16 13.30 -7.22 -7.46
C LEU A 16 14.19 -7.34 -6.22
N LYS A 17 15.19 -8.20 -6.25
CA LYS A 17 16.11 -8.36 -5.11
C LYS A 17 16.75 -7.05 -4.66
N PRO A 18 17.21 -6.18 -5.58
CA PRO A 18 17.77 -4.91 -5.14
C PRO A 18 16.74 -4.03 -4.40
N HIS A 19 15.50 -4.05 -4.84
CA HIS A 19 14.43 -3.29 -4.19
C HIS A 19 14.19 -3.83 -2.79
N ILE A 20 14.13 -5.14 -2.67
CA ILE A 20 13.89 -5.80 -1.38
C ILE A 20 15.02 -5.50 -0.41
N LEU A 21 16.28 -5.62 -0.88
CA LEU A 21 17.44 -5.32 -0.04
C LEU A 21 17.43 -3.88 0.43
N PHE A 22 17.09 -2.95 -0.47
CA PHE A 22 17.00 -1.54 -0.13
C PHE A 22 16.00 -1.32 1.01
N LEU A 23 14.83 -1.94 0.91
CA LEU A 23 13.80 -1.77 1.92
C LEU A 23 14.19 -2.43 3.24
N GLU A 24 14.82 -3.60 3.17
CA GLU A 24 15.29 -4.28 4.38
C GLU A 24 16.33 -3.46 5.11
N GLN A 25 17.20 -2.79 4.35
CA GLN A 25 18.19 -1.90 4.96
C GLN A 25 17.54 -0.69 5.64
N LYS A 26 16.34 -0.33 5.22
CA LYS A 26 15.59 0.73 5.86
C LYS A 26 14.79 0.25 7.07
N GLY A 27 14.87 -1.03 7.39
CA GLY A 27 14.23 -1.58 8.57
C GLY A 27 12.87 -2.22 8.33
N TYR A 28 12.44 -2.35 7.08
CA TYR A 28 11.18 -3.00 6.76
C TYR A 28 11.37 -4.52 6.68
N ASN A 29 10.31 -5.24 6.99
CA ASN A 29 10.33 -6.69 6.97
C ASN A 29 9.54 -7.17 5.75
N LEU A 30 10.22 -7.82 4.82
CA LEU A 30 9.64 -8.19 3.52
C LEU A 30 9.33 -9.67 3.46
N THR A 31 8.10 -9.99 3.08
CA THR A 31 7.70 -11.33 2.69
C THR A 31 7.32 -11.24 1.21
N SER A 32 7.76 -12.20 0.40
CA SER A 32 7.45 -12.20 -1.01
C SER A 32 6.79 -13.50 -1.43
N CYS A 33 5.99 -13.44 -2.47
CA CYS A 33 5.45 -14.62 -3.13
C CYS A 33 5.25 -14.30 -4.59
N THR A 34 4.95 -15.34 -5.38
CA THR A 34 4.98 -15.23 -6.84
C THR A 34 3.62 -15.31 -7.49
N ASN A 35 2.56 -15.46 -6.72
CA ASN A 35 1.22 -15.60 -7.31
C ASN A 35 0.16 -15.15 -6.31
N GLY A 36 -1.04 -14.92 -6.84
CA GLY A 36 -2.16 -14.40 -6.04
C GLY A 36 -2.70 -15.39 -5.03
N THR A 37 -2.72 -16.66 -5.38
CA THR A 37 -3.23 -17.69 -4.48
C THR A 37 -2.41 -17.76 -3.21
N ASP A 38 -1.08 -17.75 -3.35
CA ASP A 38 -0.20 -17.75 -2.18
C ASP A 38 -0.34 -16.45 -1.38
N ALA A 39 -0.53 -15.32 -2.08
CA ALA A 39 -0.73 -14.04 -1.41
C ALA A 39 -1.97 -14.08 -0.51
N ILE A 40 -3.06 -14.62 -1.03
CA ILE A 40 -4.31 -14.72 -0.28
C ILE A 40 -4.11 -15.57 0.98
N GLU A 41 -3.40 -16.70 0.84
CA GLU A 41 -3.12 -17.56 1.99
C GLU A 41 -2.27 -16.84 3.03
N LEU A 42 -1.26 -16.10 2.57
CA LEU A 42 -0.42 -15.34 3.49
C LEU A 42 -1.21 -14.28 4.24
N VAL A 43 -2.12 -13.62 3.56
CA VAL A 43 -2.97 -12.60 4.20
C VAL A 43 -3.89 -13.22 5.24
N LYS A 44 -4.38 -14.44 4.98
CA LYS A 44 -5.22 -15.16 5.96
C LYS A 44 -4.45 -15.52 7.22
N ASN A 45 -3.17 -15.84 7.10
CA ASN A 45 -2.41 -16.46 8.17
C ASN A 45 -1.39 -15.53 8.82
N SER A 46 -1.18 -14.34 8.28
CA SER A 46 -0.19 -13.39 8.79
C SER A 46 -0.73 -11.98 8.72
N ASN A 47 -0.13 -11.09 9.48
CA ASN A 47 -0.52 -9.69 9.47
C ASN A 47 0.47 -8.88 8.66
N PHE A 48 -0.04 -8.13 7.70
CA PHE A 48 0.78 -7.22 6.90
C PHE A 48 0.25 -5.80 7.07
N ASP A 49 1.16 -4.85 6.91
CA ASP A 49 0.83 -3.44 7.02
C ASP A 49 0.54 -2.82 5.65
N ILE A 50 1.12 -3.39 4.61
CA ILE A 50 0.92 -2.93 3.25
C ILE A 50 1.29 -4.05 2.28
N ILE A 51 0.62 -4.09 1.13
CA ILE A 51 0.88 -5.08 0.08
C ILE A 51 1.24 -4.36 -1.21
N PHE A 52 2.30 -4.83 -1.88
CA PHE A 52 2.61 -4.45 -3.26
C PHE A 52 2.24 -5.61 -4.14
N LEU A 53 1.41 -5.37 -5.14
CA LEU A 53 0.75 -6.41 -5.90
C LEU A 53 0.88 -6.17 -7.40
N ASP A 54 1.55 -7.10 -8.08
CA ASP A 54 1.67 -7.05 -9.53
C ASP A 54 0.31 -7.36 -10.16
N GLU A 55 -0.06 -6.60 -11.17
CA GLU A 55 -1.33 -6.78 -11.84
C GLU A 55 -1.31 -8.02 -12.76
N ASN A 56 -0.18 -8.28 -13.40
CA ASN A 56 -0.08 -9.32 -14.42
C ASN A 56 0.70 -10.54 -13.93
N MET A 57 -0.02 -11.56 -13.51
CA MET A 57 0.56 -12.78 -12.96
C MET A 57 -0.17 -14.01 -13.52
N PRO A 58 0.51 -15.17 -13.58
CA PRO A 58 -0.18 -16.41 -13.97
C PRO A 58 -1.17 -16.84 -12.88
N GLY A 59 -2.19 -17.57 -13.30
CA GLY A 59 -3.25 -17.98 -12.39
C GLY A 59 -4.24 -16.83 -12.22
N ILE A 60 -4.63 -16.56 -10.99
CA ILE A 60 -5.47 -15.40 -10.75
C ILE A 60 -4.64 -14.14 -10.91
N ASN A 61 -5.19 -13.15 -11.57
CA ASN A 61 -4.45 -11.92 -11.83
C ASN A 61 -4.48 -10.98 -10.62
N GLY A 62 -3.80 -9.84 -10.75
CA GLY A 62 -3.72 -8.89 -9.66
C GLY A 62 -5.06 -8.32 -9.23
N LEU A 63 -5.94 -8.04 -10.18
CA LEU A 63 -7.26 -7.50 -9.85
C LEU A 63 -8.11 -8.51 -9.08
N GLU A 64 -8.05 -9.76 -9.46
CA GLU A 64 -8.76 -10.82 -8.73
C GLU A 64 -8.17 -11.00 -7.34
N THR A 65 -6.85 -10.98 -7.23
CA THR A 65 -6.15 -11.09 -5.96
C THR A 65 -6.54 -9.91 -5.05
N LEU A 66 -6.54 -8.72 -5.60
CA LEU A 66 -6.93 -7.51 -4.87
C LEU A 66 -8.34 -7.62 -4.29
N SER A 67 -9.28 -8.09 -5.10
CA SER A 67 -10.65 -8.27 -4.67
C SER A 67 -10.76 -9.22 -3.47
N GLU A 68 -10.05 -10.34 -3.55
CA GLU A 68 -10.06 -11.33 -2.46
C GLU A 68 -9.43 -10.78 -1.20
N ILE A 69 -8.30 -10.08 -1.34
CA ILE A 69 -7.62 -9.48 -0.20
C ILE A 69 -8.51 -8.45 0.48
N LYS A 70 -9.18 -7.62 -0.31
CA LYS A 70 -10.06 -6.59 0.24
C LYS A 70 -11.27 -7.18 0.95
N GLN A 71 -11.74 -8.35 0.52
CA GLN A 71 -12.80 -9.03 1.24
C GLN A 71 -12.32 -9.55 2.59
N LEU A 72 -11.06 -9.97 2.66
CA LEU A 72 -10.47 -10.46 3.91
C LEU A 72 -10.13 -9.32 4.87
N GLN A 73 -9.55 -8.25 4.34
CA GLN A 73 -9.10 -7.12 5.15
C GLN A 73 -9.32 -5.83 4.38
N ALA A 74 -10.48 -5.24 4.54
CA ALA A 74 -10.91 -4.07 3.78
C ALA A 74 -9.99 -2.87 3.95
N ASN A 75 -9.33 -2.75 5.09
CA ASN A 75 -8.50 -1.58 5.40
C ASN A 75 -7.02 -1.78 5.13
N LEU A 76 -6.63 -2.96 4.65
CA LEU A 76 -5.23 -3.22 4.35
C LEU A 76 -4.83 -2.48 3.07
N PRO A 77 -3.85 -1.57 3.14
CA PRO A 77 -3.43 -0.84 1.94
C PRO A 77 -2.81 -1.77 0.91
N VAL A 78 -3.29 -1.70 -0.32
CA VAL A 78 -2.74 -2.46 -1.44
C VAL A 78 -2.30 -1.48 -2.51
N VAL A 79 -1.03 -1.56 -2.90
CA VAL A 79 -0.46 -0.75 -3.96
C VAL A 79 -0.33 -1.65 -5.19
N MET A 80 -1.01 -1.28 -6.25
CA MET A 80 -0.95 -2.03 -7.51
C MET A 80 0.25 -1.59 -8.31
N ILE A 81 1.02 -2.55 -8.84
CA ILE A 81 2.18 -2.27 -9.69
C ILE A 81 1.97 -2.98 -11.00
N THR A 82 2.08 -2.27 -12.12
CA THR A 82 1.75 -2.84 -13.42
C THR A 82 2.55 -2.18 -14.54
N LYS A 83 2.69 -2.90 -15.65
CA LYS A 83 3.23 -2.33 -16.87
C LYS A 83 2.15 -1.62 -17.67
N SER A 84 0.89 -1.89 -17.36
CA SER A 84 -0.21 -1.40 -18.16
C SER A 84 -0.65 0.00 -17.74
N GLU A 85 -0.87 0.85 -18.72
CA GLU A 85 -1.48 2.15 -18.48
C GLU A 85 -2.89 2.18 -19.06
N GLU A 86 -3.47 1.01 -19.26
CA GLU A 86 -4.82 0.91 -19.80
C GLU A 86 -5.84 1.43 -18.78
N GLU A 87 -6.67 2.34 -19.28
CA GLU A 87 -7.59 3.07 -18.43
C GLU A 87 -8.56 2.17 -17.69
N TYR A 88 -9.05 1.12 -18.37
CA TYR A 88 -10.04 0.26 -17.72
C TYR A 88 -9.44 -0.54 -16.54
N ILE A 89 -8.15 -0.87 -16.64
CA ILE A 89 -7.48 -1.57 -15.53
C ILE A 89 -7.31 -0.62 -14.37
N MET A 90 -6.92 0.61 -14.64
CA MET A 90 -6.77 1.61 -13.61
C MET A 90 -8.09 1.91 -12.92
N GLU A 91 -9.15 2.07 -13.71
CA GLU A 91 -10.47 2.36 -13.15
C GLU A 91 -10.98 1.22 -12.29
N GLU A 92 -10.74 -0.02 -12.71
CA GLU A 92 -11.18 -1.17 -11.95
C GLU A 92 -10.41 -1.29 -10.63
N ALA A 93 -9.11 -1.02 -10.67
CA ALA A 93 -8.28 -1.04 -9.47
C ALA A 93 -8.71 0.06 -8.50
N ILE A 94 -8.95 1.26 -9.02
CA ILE A 94 -9.41 2.39 -8.21
C ILE A 94 -10.77 2.06 -7.59
N GLY A 95 -11.66 1.46 -8.36
CA GLY A 95 -12.96 1.03 -7.85
C GLY A 95 -12.85 0.01 -6.74
N SER A 96 -11.76 -0.76 -6.71
CA SER A 96 -11.48 -1.71 -5.65
C SER A 96 -10.72 -1.08 -4.49
N LYS A 97 -10.56 0.23 -4.50
CA LYS A 97 -9.99 1.03 -3.41
C LYS A 97 -8.53 0.71 -3.11
N ILE A 98 -7.71 0.71 -4.16
CA ILE A 98 -6.26 0.58 -3.98
C ILE A 98 -5.72 1.83 -3.30
N ALA A 99 -4.59 1.64 -2.61
CA ALA A 99 -3.93 2.75 -1.93
C ALA A 99 -3.08 3.58 -2.88
N ASP A 100 -2.52 2.95 -3.91
CA ASP A 100 -1.65 3.63 -4.87
C ASP A 100 -1.53 2.77 -6.13
N TYR A 101 -1.10 3.38 -7.22
CA TYR A 101 -0.98 2.70 -8.52
C TYR A 101 0.35 3.12 -9.15
N LEU A 102 1.26 2.19 -9.30
CA LEU A 102 2.60 2.46 -9.81
C LEU A 102 2.83 1.74 -11.14
N ILE A 103 3.54 2.40 -12.05
CA ILE A 103 3.81 1.86 -13.38
C ILE A 103 5.25 1.36 -13.42
N LYS A 104 5.44 0.14 -13.89
CA LYS A 104 6.79 -0.43 -14.06
C LYS A 104 7.53 0.30 -15.18
N PRO A 105 8.84 0.46 -15.07
CA PRO A 105 9.69 0.01 -13.96
C PRO A 105 9.60 0.98 -12.78
N VAL A 106 9.56 0.43 -11.57
CA VAL A 106 9.56 1.27 -10.37
C VAL A 106 10.94 1.24 -9.75
N ASN A 107 11.39 2.38 -9.25
CA ASN A 107 12.65 2.40 -8.52
C ASN A 107 12.38 2.25 -7.02
N PRO A 108 13.41 1.87 -6.25
CA PRO A 108 13.20 1.63 -4.81
C PRO A 108 12.65 2.85 -4.05
N ASN A 109 13.00 4.05 -4.48
CA ASN A 109 12.52 5.25 -3.80
C ASN A 109 11.01 5.44 -4.00
N GLN A 110 10.46 5.06 -5.14
CA GLN A 110 9.03 5.12 -5.36
C GLN A 110 8.29 4.21 -4.37
N ILE A 111 8.84 3.03 -4.13
CA ILE A 111 8.28 2.08 -3.19
C ILE A 111 8.34 2.66 -1.77
N LEU A 112 9.51 3.19 -1.40
CA LEU A 112 9.70 3.79 -0.08
C LEU A 112 8.71 4.93 0.16
N LEU A 113 8.55 5.81 -0.82
CA LEU A 113 7.62 6.93 -0.70
C LEU A 113 6.18 6.45 -0.58
N SER A 114 5.82 5.41 -1.31
CA SER A 114 4.47 4.84 -1.23
C SER A 114 4.22 4.27 0.16
N ILE A 115 5.20 3.58 0.74
CA ILE A 115 5.08 3.05 2.09
C ILE A 115 4.84 4.20 3.07
N LYS A 116 5.67 5.22 3.02
CA LYS A 116 5.58 6.34 3.96
C LYS A 116 4.26 7.09 3.81
N LYS A 117 3.86 7.36 2.60
CA LYS A 117 2.61 8.07 2.33
C LYS A 117 1.41 7.33 2.92
N ASN A 118 1.36 6.03 2.70
CA ASN A 118 0.20 5.26 3.10
C ASN A 118 0.18 4.92 4.59
N LEU A 119 1.33 4.64 5.17
CA LEU A 119 1.39 4.25 6.57
C LEU A 119 1.46 5.44 7.51
N ASP A 120 2.20 6.48 7.14
CA ASP A 120 2.25 7.69 7.96
C ASP A 120 0.89 8.37 8.01
N HIS A 121 0.18 8.38 6.89
CA HIS A 121 -1.16 8.95 6.85
C HIS A 121 -2.10 8.19 7.78
N SER A 122 -2.06 6.86 7.73
CA SER A 122 -2.88 6.02 8.61
C SER A 122 -2.54 6.25 10.06
N ARG A 123 -1.26 6.37 10.37
CA ARG A 123 -0.81 6.61 11.73
C ARG A 123 -1.31 7.95 12.25
N LEU A 124 -1.21 9.00 11.43
CA LEU A 124 -1.68 10.32 11.83
C LEU A 124 -3.17 10.33 12.13
N ILE A 125 -3.94 9.67 11.30
CA ILE A 125 -5.38 9.59 11.54
C ILE A 125 -5.65 8.85 12.85
N SER A 126 -4.95 7.75 13.09
CA SER A 126 -5.11 6.98 14.30
C SER A 126 -4.73 7.79 15.54
N GLU A 127 -3.63 8.52 15.47
CA GLU A 127 -3.19 9.37 16.58
C GLU A 127 -4.20 10.47 16.89
N LYS A 128 -4.75 11.08 15.86
CA LYS A 128 -5.76 12.11 16.05
C LYS A 128 -6.99 11.54 16.77
N THR A 129 -7.37 10.35 16.39
CA THR A 129 -8.52 9.70 17.00
C THR A 129 -8.27 9.38 18.46
N THR A 130 -7.06 8.94 18.81
CA THR A 130 -6.79 8.41 20.13
C THR A 130 -6.28 9.43 21.13
N SER A 131 -5.66 10.51 20.67
CA SER A 131 -5.05 11.44 21.63
C SER A 131 -5.35 12.90 21.38
N ASN A 132 -5.17 13.38 20.18
CA ASN A 132 -5.24 14.81 19.88
C ASN A 132 -6.25 15.15 18.79
N TYR A 133 -7.14 14.26 18.51
CA TYR A 133 -8.01 14.42 17.36
C TYR A 133 -8.72 15.75 17.35
N GLN A 134 -9.37 16.09 18.45
CA GLN A 134 -10.14 17.32 18.53
C GLN A 134 -9.27 18.55 18.30
N GLN A 135 -8.14 18.57 18.95
CA GLN A 135 -7.24 19.70 18.87
C GLN A 135 -6.64 19.84 17.48
N GLU A 136 -6.19 18.74 16.91
CA GLU A 136 -5.61 18.75 15.58
C GLU A 136 -6.64 19.13 14.53
N PHE A 137 -7.83 18.59 14.66
CA PHE A 137 -8.88 18.92 13.73
C PHE A 137 -9.21 20.40 13.76
N ARG A 138 -9.31 20.96 14.97
CA ARG A 138 -9.58 22.39 15.12
C ARG A 138 -8.49 23.23 14.49
N LYS A 139 -7.24 22.84 14.71
CA LYS A 139 -6.11 23.56 14.14
C LYS A 139 -6.15 23.55 12.62
N ILE A 140 -6.40 22.39 12.04
CA ILE A 140 -6.49 22.27 10.59
C ILE A 140 -7.63 23.11 10.06
N SER A 141 -8.76 23.05 10.71
CA SER A 141 -9.92 23.84 10.30
C SER A 141 -9.64 25.32 10.37
N MET A 142 -8.98 25.77 11.43
CA MET A 142 -8.61 27.17 11.57
C MET A 142 -7.60 27.61 10.54
N ASP A 143 -6.64 26.75 10.22
CA ASP A 143 -5.65 27.04 9.18
C ASP A 143 -6.34 27.19 7.81
N LEU A 144 -7.27 26.32 7.53
CA LEU A 144 -8.02 26.43 6.29
C LEU A 144 -8.86 27.68 6.24
N MET A 145 -9.43 28.03 7.37
CA MET A 145 -10.22 29.24 7.47
C MET A 145 -9.36 30.48 7.45
N SER A 146 -8.13 30.37 7.96
CA SER A 146 -7.18 31.48 7.92
C SER A 146 -6.61 31.72 6.55
N VAL A 147 -6.48 30.66 5.81
CA VAL A 147 -6.17 30.84 4.41
C VAL A 147 -7.27 31.68 3.83
N ASN A 148 -8.41 31.45 4.40
CA ASN A 148 -9.58 32.25 4.09
C ASN A 148 -9.69 33.38 5.05
N SER A 149 -9.27 33.22 6.22
CA SER A 149 -9.34 34.11 7.33
C SER A 149 -8.21 33.88 8.22
N HIS A 150 -7.45 33.19 8.89
CA HIS A 150 -6.62 32.66 9.86
C HIS A 150 -6.49 32.40 10.89
N GLU A 151 -6.48 32.35 11.20
CA GLU A 151 -6.50 31.90 12.28
C GLU A 151 -6.37 31.95 12.89
#